data_c8ac2443402f964eef1bd5b56e0e373b
#
_entry.id   c8ac2443402f964eef1bd5b56e0e373b
#
_cell.length_a   1.000
_cell.length_b   1.000
_cell.length_c   1.000
_cell.angle_alpha   90.00
_cell.angle_beta   90.00
_cell.angle_gamma   90.00
#
_symmetry.space_group_name_H-M   'P 1'
#
loop_
_entity.id
_entity.type
_entity.pdbx_description
1 polymer ?
#
loop_
_entity_poly.entity_id
_entity_poly.type
_entity_poly.pdbx_seq_one_letter_code
_entity_poly.pdbx_strand_id
1 'polypeptide(L)'
;SIGISIWILTNVYRNLKGTFRILLQKVPYDVNLKELEQEIGSVKNVYSIHDVHLWTLDGEENILTLHAVVHPLTTLDEQQVIKEEIKTRCSDHHIHHATIEFETESESCELTECGTRC
;
A
#
# COMPACT_ATOMS: atom_id res chain seq x y z
N SER A 1 32.30 -31.82 7.91
CA SER A 1 31.30 -31.23 8.82
C SER A 1 31.20 -29.71 8.75
N ILE A 2 32.28 -28.97 8.60
CA ILE A 2 32.28 -27.49 8.50
C ILE A 2 31.47 -27.02 7.31
N GLY A 3 31.58 -27.64 6.12
CA GLY A 3 30.81 -27.29 4.92
C GLY A 3 29.28 -27.39 5.13
N ILE A 4 28.84 -28.43 5.86
CA ILE A 4 27.43 -28.61 6.19
C ILE A 4 26.94 -27.51 7.14
N SER A 5 27.76 -27.14 8.13
CA SER A 5 27.43 -26.07 9.08
C SER A 5 27.30 -24.72 8.39
N ILE A 6 28.19 -24.39 7.48
CA ILE A 6 28.13 -23.15 6.68
C ILE A 6 26.88 -23.15 5.80
N TRP A 7 26.58 -24.27 5.16
CA TRP A 7 25.36 -24.38 4.32
C TRP A 7 24.09 -24.17 5.14
N ILE A 8 23.98 -24.81 6.32
CA ILE A 8 22.84 -24.65 7.22
C ILE A 8 22.71 -23.19 7.68
N LEU A 9 23.80 -22.57 8.13
CA LEU A 9 23.79 -21.18 8.57
C LEU A 9 23.36 -20.22 7.47
N THR A 10 23.83 -20.45 6.24
CA THR A 10 23.42 -19.64 5.08
C THR A 10 21.94 -19.76 4.79
N ASN A 11 21.38 -20.98 4.85
CA ASN A 11 19.95 -21.21 4.65
C ASN A 11 19.12 -20.58 5.77
N VAL A 12 19.51 -20.73 7.03
CA VAL A 12 18.84 -20.10 8.18
C VAL A 12 18.85 -18.58 8.03
N TYR A 13 19.98 -17.98 7.69
CA TYR A 13 20.07 -16.53 7.47
C TYR A 13 19.14 -16.03 6.36
N ARG A 14 19.10 -16.76 5.23
CA ARG A 14 18.22 -16.40 4.10
C ARG A 14 16.75 -16.47 4.48
N ASN A 15 16.34 -17.54 5.17
CA ASN A 15 14.96 -17.71 5.62
C ASN A 15 14.58 -16.64 6.67
N LEU A 16 15.47 -16.38 7.61
CA LEU A 16 15.25 -15.38 8.65
C LEU A 16 15.10 -13.97 8.05
N LYS A 17 15.94 -13.62 7.06
CA LYS A 17 15.83 -12.34 6.35
C LYS A 17 14.48 -12.19 5.64
N GLY A 18 13.94 -13.26 5.04
CA GLY A 18 12.61 -13.27 4.44
C GLY A 18 11.52 -13.00 5.48
N THR A 19 11.54 -13.72 6.58
CA THR A 19 10.59 -13.57 7.69
C THR A 19 10.62 -12.15 8.30
N PHE A 20 11.82 -11.60 8.52
CA PHE A 20 11.96 -10.23 9.04
C PHE A 20 11.38 -9.17 8.10
N ARG A 21 11.42 -9.38 6.79
CA ARG A 21 10.81 -8.42 5.85
C ARG A 21 9.30 -8.34 5.99
N ILE A 22 8.64 -9.48 6.19
CA ILE A 22 7.20 -9.54 6.43
C ILE A 22 6.88 -8.85 7.76
N LEU A 23 7.60 -9.18 8.82
CA LEU A 23 7.42 -8.58 10.15
C LEU A 23 7.67 -7.05 10.16
N LEU A 24 8.56 -6.55 9.31
CA LEU A 24 8.86 -5.13 9.18
C LEU A 24 7.95 -4.41 8.17
N GLN A 25 6.89 -5.06 7.70
CA GLN A 25 5.89 -4.49 6.79
C GLN A 25 6.52 -3.76 5.59
N LYS A 26 7.57 -4.36 4.99
CA LYS A 26 8.21 -3.75 3.82
C LYS A 26 7.33 -3.88 2.59
N VAL A 27 7.40 -2.85 1.73
CA VAL A 27 6.75 -2.86 0.43
C VAL A 27 7.11 -4.14 -0.34
N PRO A 28 6.14 -4.86 -0.91
CA PRO A 28 6.37 -6.02 -1.77
C PRO A 28 7.28 -5.68 -2.96
N TYR A 29 8.07 -6.64 -3.42
CA TYR A 29 8.98 -6.40 -4.55
C TYR A 29 8.30 -6.35 -5.91
N ASP A 30 7.14 -6.97 -6.00
CA ASP A 30 6.34 -7.19 -7.22
C ASP A 30 5.40 -6.02 -7.52
N VAL A 31 5.25 -5.07 -6.60
CA VAL A 31 4.40 -3.89 -6.79
C VAL A 31 5.23 -2.62 -6.93
N ASN A 32 5.04 -1.92 -8.04
CA ASN A 32 5.60 -0.59 -8.25
C ASN A 32 4.69 0.46 -7.62
N LEU A 33 5.00 0.86 -6.37
CA LEU A 33 4.18 1.81 -5.62
C LEU A 33 3.95 3.13 -6.36
N LYS A 34 4.97 3.66 -7.06
CA LYS A 34 4.83 4.92 -7.80
C LYS A 34 3.86 4.84 -8.97
N GLU A 35 3.87 3.72 -9.67
CA GLU A 35 2.95 3.45 -10.78
C GLU A 35 1.52 3.33 -10.25
N LEU A 36 1.33 2.57 -9.19
CA LEU A 36 0.04 2.43 -8.50
C LEU A 36 -0.51 3.78 -8.01
N GLU A 37 0.34 4.62 -7.38
CA GLU A 37 -0.05 5.97 -6.95
C GLU A 37 -0.50 6.85 -8.12
N GLN A 38 0.19 6.79 -9.26
CA GLN A 38 -0.20 7.52 -10.45
C GLN A 38 -1.52 7.02 -11.03
N GLU A 39 -1.72 5.72 -11.08
CA GLU A 39 -2.97 5.12 -11.54
C GLU A 39 -4.14 5.51 -10.64
N ILE A 40 -4.02 5.37 -9.33
CA ILE A 40 -5.07 5.75 -8.37
C ILE A 40 -5.35 7.25 -8.43
N GLY A 41 -4.30 8.08 -8.48
CA GLY A 41 -4.44 9.53 -8.59
C GLY A 41 -5.09 10.01 -9.90
N SER A 42 -5.14 9.15 -10.94
CA SER A 42 -5.83 9.45 -12.20
C SER A 42 -7.31 9.06 -12.20
N VAL A 43 -7.84 8.49 -11.12
CA VAL A 43 -9.25 8.16 -10.98
C VAL A 43 -10.08 9.44 -11.01
N LYS A 44 -11.16 9.43 -11.79
CA LYS A 44 -12.03 10.58 -11.93
C LYS A 44 -12.59 11.04 -10.58
N ASN A 45 -12.57 12.35 -10.33
CA ASN A 45 -13.02 13.01 -9.10
C ASN A 45 -12.11 12.75 -7.86
N VAL A 46 -10.95 12.15 -8.03
CA VAL A 46 -9.86 12.16 -7.05
C VAL A 46 -8.95 13.34 -7.37
N TYR A 47 -8.73 14.24 -6.43
CA TYR A 47 -7.88 15.43 -6.61
C TYR A 47 -6.42 15.13 -6.27
N SER A 48 -6.22 14.38 -5.20
CA SER A 48 -4.90 13.92 -4.78
C SER A 48 -5.04 12.68 -3.90
N ILE A 49 -3.94 11.99 -3.74
CA ILE A 49 -3.81 10.91 -2.76
C ILE A 49 -2.59 11.19 -1.89
N HIS A 50 -2.64 10.75 -0.65
CA HIS A 50 -1.52 10.83 0.29
C HIS A 50 -1.64 9.75 1.35
N ASP A 51 -0.66 9.66 2.24
CA ASP A 51 -0.57 8.65 3.30
C ASP A 51 -0.74 7.22 2.77
N VAL A 52 -0.02 6.92 1.67
CA VAL A 52 -0.11 5.64 0.98
C VAL A 52 0.83 4.64 1.64
N HIS A 53 0.27 3.63 2.27
CA HIS A 53 1.01 2.54 2.89
C HIS A 53 0.67 1.22 2.19
N LEU A 54 1.70 0.52 1.76
CA LEU A 54 1.59 -0.79 1.11
C LEU A 54 2.53 -1.78 1.80
N TRP A 55 1.99 -2.89 2.26
CA TRP A 55 2.78 -3.98 2.85
C TRP A 55 2.18 -5.34 2.52
N THR A 56 2.95 -6.40 2.74
CA THR A 56 2.44 -7.77 2.64
C THR A 56 2.12 -8.34 4.00
N LEU A 57 1.02 -9.08 4.11
CA LEU A 57 0.59 -9.72 5.35
C LEU A 57 1.39 -11.00 5.63
N ASP A 58 1.55 -11.83 4.63
CA ASP A 58 2.15 -13.17 4.73
C ASP A 58 3.18 -13.47 3.62
N GLY A 59 3.41 -12.52 2.72
CA GLY A 59 4.27 -12.66 1.54
C GLY A 59 3.51 -12.91 0.24
N GLU A 60 2.19 -13.16 0.32
CA GLU A 60 1.31 -13.40 -0.84
C GLU A 60 0.18 -12.36 -0.90
N GLU A 61 -0.42 -12.02 0.25
CA GLU A 61 -1.48 -11.03 0.33
C GLU A 61 -0.95 -9.64 0.62
N ASN A 62 -1.21 -8.70 -0.28
CA ASN A 62 -0.83 -7.30 -0.15
C ASN A 62 -1.99 -6.46 0.37
N ILE A 63 -1.68 -5.57 1.31
CA ILE A 63 -2.63 -4.66 1.93
C ILE A 63 -2.21 -3.23 1.60
N LEU A 64 -3.18 -2.41 1.20
CA LEU A 64 -3.02 -1.00 0.91
C LEU A 64 -3.91 -0.17 1.83
N THR A 65 -3.36 0.91 2.37
CA THR A 65 -4.14 1.99 2.95
C THR A 65 -3.76 3.30 2.27
N LEU A 66 -4.73 4.17 2.05
CA LEU A 66 -4.49 5.49 1.46
C LEU A 66 -5.59 6.46 1.84
N HIS A 67 -5.25 7.75 1.80
CA HIS A 67 -6.19 8.84 1.86
C HIS A 67 -6.41 9.40 0.45
N ALA A 68 -7.68 9.59 0.08
CA ALA A 68 -8.09 10.12 -1.21
C ALA A 68 -8.88 11.42 -1.01
N VAL A 69 -8.32 12.53 -1.51
CA VAL A 69 -8.97 13.83 -1.43
C VAL A 69 -10.00 13.96 -2.55
N VAL A 70 -11.25 14.22 -2.18
CA VAL A 70 -12.37 14.39 -3.10
C VAL A 70 -13.08 15.73 -2.88
N HIS A 71 -13.96 16.11 -3.82
CA HIS A 71 -14.71 17.36 -3.68
C HIS A 71 -15.66 17.31 -2.45
N PRO A 72 -15.81 18.42 -1.68
CA PRO A 72 -16.67 18.44 -0.49
C PRO A 72 -18.16 18.11 -0.76
N LEU A 73 -18.62 18.26 -1.99
CA LEU A 73 -19.98 17.93 -2.40
C LEU A 73 -20.11 16.53 -3.01
N THR A 74 -19.07 15.71 -2.96
CA THR A 74 -19.11 14.31 -3.44
C THR A 74 -20.08 13.51 -2.57
N THR A 75 -21.11 12.97 -3.21
CA THR A 75 -22.14 12.17 -2.53
C THR A 75 -21.58 10.80 -2.13
N LEU A 76 -22.25 10.13 -1.20
CA LEU A 76 -21.88 8.76 -0.80
C LEU A 76 -21.89 7.78 -1.96
N ASP A 77 -22.86 7.94 -2.90
CA ASP A 77 -22.94 7.08 -4.09
C ASP A 77 -21.74 7.31 -5.02
N GLU A 78 -21.32 8.57 -5.22
CA GLU A 78 -20.12 8.90 -5.98
C GLU A 78 -18.85 8.38 -5.32
N GLN A 79 -18.73 8.50 -3.99
CA GLN A 79 -17.62 7.91 -3.24
C GLN A 79 -17.56 6.39 -3.39
N GLN A 80 -18.73 5.71 -3.44
CA GLN A 80 -18.77 4.29 -3.69
C GLN A 80 -18.23 3.92 -5.07
N VAL A 81 -18.58 4.69 -6.10
CA VAL A 81 -18.08 4.48 -7.48
C VAL A 81 -16.55 4.68 -7.52
N ILE A 82 -16.03 5.76 -6.92
CA ILE A 82 -14.59 6.03 -6.82
C ILE A 82 -13.88 4.87 -6.09
N LYS A 83 -14.44 4.42 -4.98
CA LYS A 83 -13.89 3.30 -4.20
C LYS A 83 -13.78 2.02 -5.02
N GLU A 84 -14.82 1.66 -5.76
CA GLU A 84 -14.81 0.46 -6.61
C GLU A 84 -13.78 0.58 -7.74
N GLU A 85 -13.62 1.76 -8.34
CA GLU A 85 -12.61 1.99 -9.37
C GLU A 85 -11.19 1.87 -8.79
N ILE A 86 -10.92 2.46 -7.63
CA ILE A 86 -9.63 2.34 -6.95
C ILE A 86 -9.34 0.86 -6.62
N LYS A 87 -10.30 0.14 -6.07
CA LYS A 87 -10.16 -1.29 -5.75
C LYS A 87 -9.89 -2.15 -6.97
N THR A 88 -10.50 -1.82 -8.11
CA THR A 88 -10.25 -2.52 -9.38
C THR A 88 -8.79 -2.36 -9.79
N ARG A 89 -8.25 -1.13 -9.76
CA ARG A 89 -6.83 -0.88 -10.04
C ARG A 89 -5.90 -1.58 -9.05
N CYS A 90 -6.25 -1.58 -7.77
CA CYS A 90 -5.49 -2.34 -6.76
C CYS A 90 -5.45 -3.83 -7.08
N SER A 91 -6.56 -4.41 -7.52
CA SER A 91 -6.65 -5.83 -7.87
C SER A 91 -5.73 -6.20 -9.04
N ASP A 92 -5.56 -5.30 -10.02
CA ASP A 92 -4.64 -5.49 -11.15
C ASP A 92 -3.17 -5.60 -10.68
N HIS A 93 -2.85 -5.05 -9.52
CA HIS A 93 -1.55 -5.13 -8.85
C HIS A 93 -1.49 -6.18 -7.73
N HIS A 94 -2.40 -7.17 -7.71
CA HIS A 94 -2.48 -8.21 -6.68
C HIS A 94 -2.70 -7.67 -5.25
N ILE A 95 -3.42 -6.55 -5.13
CA ILE A 95 -3.81 -5.97 -3.85
C ILE A 95 -5.31 -6.18 -3.67
N HIS A 96 -5.67 -7.15 -2.82
CA HIS A 96 -7.07 -7.53 -2.59
C HIS A 96 -7.70 -6.82 -1.38
N HIS A 97 -6.88 -6.26 -0.50
CA HIS A 97 -7.31 -5.51 0.67
C HIS A 97 -6.86 -4.05 0.57
N ALA A 98 -7.79 -3.17 0.16
CA ALA A 98 -7.56 -1.73 0.11
C ALA A 98 -8.52 -1.01 1.06
N THR A 99 -7.97 -0.26 2.01
CA THR A 99 -8.68 0.68 2.87
C THR A 99 -8.48 2.09 2.32
N ILE A 100 -9.58 2.77 2.04
CA ILE A 100 -9.57 4.10 1.44
C ILE A 100 -10.32 5.03 2.39
N GLU A 101 -9.63 6.04 2.90
CA GLU A 101 -10.22 7.13 3.64
C GLU A 101 -10.46 8.30 2.68
N PHE A 102 -11.70 8.79 2.64
CA PHE A 102 -12.02 9.96 1.83
C PHE A 102 -11.92 11.21 2.68
N GLU A 103 -11.18 12.18 2.17
CA GLU A 103 -10.99 13.48 2.78
C GLU A 103 -11.44 14.60 1.84
N THR A 104 -11.70 15.77 2.39
CA THR A 104 -11.96 16.99 1.63
C THR A 104 -10.77 17.94 1.75
N GLU A 105 -10.60 18.86 0.80
CA GLU A 105 -9.52 19.87 0.85
C GLU A 105 -9.52 20.73 2.13
N SER A 106 -10.65 20.81 2.85
CA SER A 106 -10.77 21.54 4.10
C SER A 106 -10.33 20.74 5.33
N GLU A 107 -10.21 19.45 5.21
CA GLU A 107 -9.61 18.58 6.23
C GLU A 107 -8.12 18.62 6.02
N SER A 108 -7.45 19.57 6.69
CA SER A 108 -5.99 19.61 6.65
C SER A 108 -5.44 18.38 7.36
N CYS A 109 -4.98 17.42 6.58
CA CYS A 109 -4.17 16.35 7.13
C CYS A 109 -2.87 16.98 7.66
N GLU A 110 -2.66 16.99 8.97
CA GLU A 110 -1.39 17.40 9.57
C GLU A 110 -0.24 16.47 9.15
N LEU A 111 -0.58 15.36 8.44
CA LEU A 111 0.31 14.30 8.01
C LEU A 111 0.75 14.42 6.54
N THR A 112 0.82 15.62 5.99
CA THR A 112 1.30 15.85 4.61
C THR A 112 2.75 15.38 4.37
N GLU A 113 3.46 14.99 5.41
CA GLU A 113 4.80 14.40 5.35
C GLU A 113 4.89 13.12 6.21
N CYS A 114 4.13 12.08 5.89
CA CYS A 114 4.36 10.75 6.45
C CYS A 114 5.59 10.05 5.81
N GLY A 115 6.64 10.81 5.51
CA GLY A 115 7.91 10.30 4.99
C GLY A 115 8.99 10.03 6.04
N THR A 116 8.82 10.45 7.30
CA THR A 116 9.95 10.44 8.24
C THR A 116 9.65 10.14 9.70
N ARG A 117 8.42 9.77 10.09
CA ARG A 117 8.17 9.40 11.49
C ARG A 117 7.11 8.29 11.62
N CYS A 118 7.54 7.09 11.38
CA CYS A 118 7.06 5.87 12.03
C CYS A 118 8.26 4.99 12.35
#